data_9e1953ea1611ebb8f06a7dd1d463c9d1
#
_entry.id   9e1953ea1611ebb8f06a7dd1d463c9d1
#
_cell.length_a   1.000
_cell.length_b   1.000
_cell.length_c   1.000
_cell.angle_alpha   90.00
_cell.angle_beta   90.00
_cell.angle_gamma   90.00
#
_symmetry.space_group_name_H-M   'P 1'
#
loop_
_entity.id
_entity.type
_entity.pdbx_description
1 polymer ?
#
loop_
_entity_poly.entity_id
_entity_poly.type
_entity_poly.pdbx_seq_one_letter_code
_entity_poly.pdbx_strand_id
1 'polypeptide(L)'
;MTVNSAVTDTHWCDNFDPGRPYGDPLGIVIHHWGADGQSHDGVADYLARAEGNTSAHYVASAGRVTQFVHDYDRAWHCYGNNARTIGIECRPECDHGDFETVAQLVAAIRDEWGDLSLSGHRDHFATACPGRWQARLAELDARAQEIQGGAATPTPPPPGVLAIDGWWGRETTRALQARLGTPVDGIISSQEQANRDYVPAAGSGWDWEDDPAGSQAIAVLQARLTVPADGIIGPQTITALQGRLAVPMDGYAGMATVAALQTHLIEGKIL
;
A
#
# COMPACT_ATOMS: atom_id res chain seq x y z
N MET A 1 -20.34 -21.21 7.53
CA MET A 1 -20.17 -19.78 7.30
C MET A 1 -19.09 -19.63 6.25
N THR A 2 -19.35 -18.92 5.19
CA THR A 2 -18.38 -18.70 4.13
C THR A 2 -17.38 -17.65 4.61
N VAL A 3 -16.11 -17.97 4.53
CA VAL A 3 -15.00 -17.02 4.72
C VAL A 3 -15.03 -16.04 3.55
N ASN A 4 -14.81 -14.74 3.79
CA ASN A 4 -14.72 -13.72 2.75
C ASN A 4 -13.74 -14.12 1.64
N SER A 5 -14.09 -13.86 0.38
CA SER A 5 -13.33 -14.33 -0.79
C SER A 5 -11.88 -13.80 -0.86
N ALA A 6 -11.58 -12.70 -0.19
CA ALA A 6 -10.22 -12.13 -0.10
C ALA A 6 -9.34 -12.82 0.96
N VAL A 7 -9.91 -13.66 1.84
CA VAL A 7 -9.16 -14.31 2.93
C VAL A 7 -8.25 -15.41 2.37
N THR A 8 -6.98 -15.32 2.73
CA THR A 8 -5.97 -16.34 2.35
C THR A 8 -5.68 -17.33 3.48
N ASP A 9 -5.98 -16.94 4.73
CA ASP A 9 -5.74 -17.76 5.92
C ASP A 9 -6.70 -17.37 7.05
N THR A 10 -6.86 -18.25 8.05
CA THR A 10 -7.66 -18.00 9.25
C THR A 10 -6.87 -18.31 10.50
N HIS A 11 -6.94 -17.42 11.48
CA HIS A 11 -6.32 -17.59 12.79
C HIS A 11 -7.28 -17.08 13.88
N TRP A 12 -8.26 -17.92 14.24
CA TRP A 12 -9.32 -17.52 15.15
C TRP A 12 -8.79 -17.09 16.51
N CYS A 13 -9.31 -16.00 17.04
CA CYS A 13 -9.00 -15.50 18.38
C CYS A 13 -10.26 -15.51 19.28
N ASP A 14 -10.04 -15.50 20.60
CA ASP A 14 -11.12 -15.51 21.59
C ASP A 14 -11.50 -14.09 22.07
N ASN A 15 -10.78 -13.05 21.61
CA ASN A 15 -10.99 -11.65 22.00
C ASN A 15 -12.07 -10.99 21.15
N PHE A 16 -13.32 -11.43 21.31
CA PHE A 16 -14.47 -10.84 20.62
C PHE A 16 -15.75 -11.06 21.45
N ASP A 17 -16.79 -10.32 21.11
CA ASP A 17 -18.13 -10.58 21.64
C ASP A 17 -19.00 -11.17 20.53
N PRO A 18 -19.75 -12.25 20.80
CA PRO A 18 -20.63 -12.86 19.82
C PRO A 18 -21.75 -11.93 19.38
N GLY A 19 -21.97 -11.85 18.06
CA GLY A 19 -23.03 -11.08 17.43
C GLY A 19 -22.82 -9.56 17.46
N ARG A 20 -23.71 -8.85 16.79
CA ARG A 20 -23.74 -7.39 16.69
C ARG A 20 -25.04 -6.85 17.28
N PRO A 21 -24.99 -6.15 18.45
CA PRO A 21 -26.19 -5.73 19.17
C PRO A 21 -27.00 -4.65 18.45
N TYR A 22 -26.42 -3.98 17.46
CA TYR A 22 -27.06 -2.89 16.72
C TYR A 22 -27.29 -3.21 15.23
N GLY A 23 -27.32 -4.49 14.87
CA GLY A 23 -27.47 -4.94 13.49
C GLY A 23 -26.17 -4.94 12.70
N ASP A 24 -26.27 -4.93 11.38
CA ASP A 24 -25.16 -5.03 10.45
C ASP A 24 -24.10 -3.94 10.63
N PRO A 25 -22.84 -4.18 10.24
CA PRO A 25 -21.82 -3.15 10.27
C PRO A 25 -22.19 -1.97 9.36
N LEU A 26 -21.79 -0.77 9.74
CA LEU A 26 -22.01 0.46 8.98
C LEU A 26 -20.72 1.02 8.37
N GLY A 27 -19.58 0.47 8.71
CA GLY A 27 -18.30 0.94 8.24
C GLY A 27 -17.15 -0.02 8.45
N ILE A 28 -16.05 0.31 7.79
CA ILE A 28 -14.76 -0.35 7.89
C ILE A 28 -13.79 0.64 8.52
N VAL A 29 -13.04 0.21 9.52
CA VAL A 29 -12.00 1.02 10.17
C VAL A 29 -10.64 0.46 9.82
N ILE A 30 -9.82 1.28 9.19
CA ILE A 30 -8.43 0.97 8.85
C ILE A 30 -7.55 1.29 10.07
N HIS A 31 -6.74 0.32 10.45
CA HIS A 31 -5.69 0.40 11.45
C HIS A 31 -4.33 0.12 10.83
N HIS A 32 -3.27 0.39 11.56
CA HIS A 32 -1.96 -0.20 11.31
C HIS A 32 -1.47 -0.92 12.57
N TRP A 33 -0.77 -2.01 12.40
CA TRP A 33 -0.36 -2.89 13.48
C TRP A 33 0.88 -2.45 14.28
N GLY A 34 1.29 -1.19 14.17
CA GLY A 34 2.37 -0.63 15.00
C GLY A 34 3.57 -0.14 14.19
N ALA A 35 4.70 -0.82 14.25
CA ALA A 35 5.96 -0.38 13.65
C ALA A 35 6.24 -1.05 12.31
N ASP A 36 7.04 -0.37 11.48
CA ASP A 36 7.58 -0.92 10.24
C ASP A 36 8.45 -2.16 10.52
N GLY A 37 8.56 -3.04 9.54
CA GLY A 37 9.40 -4.23 9.60
C GLY A 37 8.85 -5.41 10.40
N GLN A 38 7.67 -5.28 11.02
CA GLN A 38 7.01 -6.41 11.68
C GLN A 38 6.46 -7.40 10.64
N SER A 39 6.62 -8.69 10.89
CA SER A 39 6.10 -9.72 10.01
C SER A 39 4.60 -9.91 10.19
N HIS A 40 3.90 -10.27 9.12
CA HIS A 40 2.48 -10.63 9.15
C HIS A 40 2.20 -11.73 10.19
N ASP A 41 3.01 -12.80 10.18
CA ASP A 41 2.84 -13.93 11.11
C ASP A 41 3.04 -13.52 12.58
N GLY A 42 4.04 -12.68 12.86
CA GLY A 42 4.29 -12.17 14.22
C GLY A 42 3.13 -11.32 14.75
N VAL A 43 2.49 -10.53 13.88
CA VAL A 43 1.30 -9.74 14.23
C VAL A 43 0.08 -10.64 14.37
N ALA A 44 -0.08 -11.63 13.49
CA ALA A 44 -1.14 -12.61 13.58
C ALA A 44 -1.07 -13.38 14.91
N ASP A 45 0.09 -13.90 15.27
CA ASP A 45 0.31 -14.58 16.56
C ASP A 45 0.05 -13.67 17.76
N TYR A 46 0.41 -12.38 17.65
CA TYR A 46 0.15 -11.40 18.72
C TYR A 46 -1.34 -11.17 18.96
N LEU A 47 -2.12 -10.95 17.88
CA LEU A 47 -3.55 -10.66 17.97
C LEU A 47 -4.39 -11.88 18.35
N ALA A 48 -3.90 -13.09 18.06
CA ALA A 48 -4.57 -14.33 18.47
C ALA A 48 -4.44 -14.66 19.96
N ARG A 49 -3.58 -13.93 20.71
CA ARG A 49 -3.39 -14.20 22.14
C ARG A 49 -4.61 -13.80 22.97
N ALA A 50 -5.11 -14.72 23.77
CA ALA A 50 -6.24 -14.48 24.65
C ALA A 50 -6.01 -13.34 25.66
N GLU A 51 -4.77 -13.14 26.12
CA GLU A 51 -4.39 -12.12 27.10
C GLU A 51 -4.30 -10.71 26.54
N GLY A 52 -4.39 -10.53 25.19
CA GLY A 52 -4.17 -9.25 24.51
C GLY A 52 -5.26 -8.19 24.74
N ASN A 53 -6.47 -8.59 25.14
CA ASN A 53 -7.65 -7.71 25.28
C ASN A 53 -7.88 -6.79 24.06
N THR A 54 -7.43 -7.24 22.90
CA THR A 54 -7.59 -6.55 21.61
C THR A 54 -7.74 -7.59 20.51
N SER A 55 -8.40 -7.22 19.43
CA SER A 55 -8.49 -8.03 18.21
C SER A 55 -8.82 -7.15 17.02
N ALA A 56 -8.81 -7.73 15.84
CA ALA A 56 -9.36 -7.15 14.62
C ALA A 56 -10.12 -8.26 13.88
N HIS A 57 -10.91 -7.89 12.89
CA HIS A 57 -11.52 -8.91 12.03
C HIS A 57 -10.48 -9.47 11.08
N TYR A 58 -9.59 -8.60 10.57
CA TYR A 58 -8.57 -8.96 9.59
C TYR A 58 -7.21 -8.34 9.89
N VAL A 59 -6.18 -9.07 9.49
CA VAL A 59 -4.82 -8.56 9.29
C VAL A 59 -4.49 -8.68 7.81
N ALA A 60 -3.98 -7.60 7.20
CA ALA A 60 -3.70 -7.56 5.76
C ALA A 60 -2.31 -6.99 5.45
N SER A 61 -1.60 -7.68 4.58
CA SER A 61 -0.33 -7.24 3.97
C SER A 61 -0.24 -7.81 2.55
N ALA A 62 0.76 -7.41 1.79
CA ALA A 62 0.91 -7.74 0.37
C ALA A 62 0.57 -9.22 0.03
N GLY A 63 -0.57 -9.43 -0.61
CA GLY A 63 -1.06 -10.73 -1.05
C GLY A 63 -1.56 -11.67 0.07
N ARG A 64 -1.64 -11.20 1.32
CA ARG A 64 -2.07 -12.01 2.47
C ARG A 64 -3.16 -11.32 3.28
N VAL A 65 -4.22 -12.07 3.57
CA VAL A 65 -5.31 -11.65 4.46
C VAL A 65 -5.60 -12.79 5.43
N THR A 66 -5.39 -12.55 6.71
CA THR A 66 -5.75 -13.48 7.79
C THR A 66 -6.99 -12.98 8.51
N GLN A 67 -8.01 -13.82 8.63
CA GLN A 67 -9.22 -13.52 9.39
C GLN A 67 -9.12 -14.07 10.82
N PHE A 68 -9.51 -13.25 11.82
CA PHE A 68 -9.45 -13.59 13.26
C PHE A 68 -10.81 -13.65 13.92
N VAL A 69 -11.73 -12.81 13.49
CA VAL A 69 -13.10 -12.72 14.01
C VAL A 69 -14.05 -12.69 12.83
N HIS A 70 -15.16 -13.41 12.93
CA HIS A 70 -16.19 -13.35 11.90
C HIS A 70 -16.83 -11.96 11.83
N ASP A 71 -17.17 -11.50 10.64
CA ASP A 71 -17.79 -10.18 10.43
C ASP A 71 -19.14 -10.04 11.17
N TYR A 72 -19.82 -11.15 11.44
CA TYR A 72 -21.05 -11.20 12.26
C TYR A 72 -20.81 -10.97 13.75
N ASP A 73 -19.57 -11.05 14.22
CA ASP A 73 -19.17 -10.88 15.59
C ASP A 73 -18.51 -9.52 15.80
N ARG A 74 -18.23 -9.16 17.03
CA ARG A 74 -17.70 -7.84 17.39
C ARG A 74 -16.25 -7.97 17.85
N ALA A 75 -15.29 -7.72 16.98
CA ALA A 75 -13.88 -7.61 17.36
C ALA A 75 -13.62 -6.37 18.24
N TRP A 76 -12.58 -6.42 19.06
CA TRP A 76 -12.22 -5.35 19.99
C TRP A 76 -11.09 -4.49 19.39
N HIS A 77 -11.43 -3.66 18.38
CA HIS A 77 -10.45 -2.87 17.60
C HIS A 77 -10.61 -1.35 17.71
N CYS A 78 -11.85 -0.87 17.99
CA CYS A 78 -12.15 0.55 17.98
C CYS A 78 -13.18 0.87 19.08
N TYR A 79 -12.70 1.23 20.25
CA TYR A 79 -13.55 1.50 21.43
C TYR A 79 -14.70 2.46 21.10
N GLY A 80 -15.91 2.07 21.48
CA GLY A 80 -17.14 2.81 21.17
C GLY A 80 -17.74 2.50 19.79
N ASN A 81 -16.96 1.95 18.84
CA ASN A 81 -17.41 1.62 17.49
C ASN A 81 -17.33 0.12 17.12
N ASN A 82 -16.79 -0.73 18.00
CA ASN A 82 -16.64 -2.16 17.76
C ASN A 82 -17.91 -2.84 17.23
N ALA A 83 -19.08 -2.45 17.76
CA ALA A 83 -20.35 -3.06 17.40
C ALA A 83 -20.87 -2.67 16.00
N ARG A 84 -20.33 -1.60 15.40
CA ARG A 84 -20.80 -1.02 14.15
C ARG A 84 -19.79 -1.07 13.03
N THR A 85 -18.57 -1.55 13.30
CA THR A 85 -17.49 -1.51 12.31
C THR A 85 -16.76 -2.84 12.19
N ILE A 86 -16.16 -3.06 11.03
CA ILE A 86 -15.21 -4.12 10.74
C ILE A 86 -13.81 -3.51 10.79
N GLY A 87 -12.90 -4.07 11.58
CA GLY A 87 -11.53 -3.57 11.72
C GLY A 87 -10.54 -4.36 10.88
N ILE A 88 -9.67 -3.64 10.16
CA ILE A 88 -8.57 -4.20 9.38
C ILE A 88 -7.26 -3.64 9.90
N GLU A 89 -6.39 -4.51 10.41
CA GLU A 89 -5.01 -4.18 10.76
C GLU A 89 -4.13 -4.32 9.52
N CYS A 90 -3.62 -3.20 9.05
CA CYS A 90 -2.84 -3.10 7.82
C CYS A 90 -1.35 -2.95 8.12
N ARG A 91 -0.51 -3.42 7.22
CA ARG A 91 0.93 -3.22 7.30
C ARG A 91 1.25 -1.72 7.29
N PRO A 92 2.07 -1.20 8.26
CA PRO A 92 2.34 0.23 8.40
C PRO A 92 3.05 0.87 7.20
N GLU A 93 3.85 0.09 6.45
CA GLU A 93 4.59 0.54 5.28
C GLU A 93 3.66 1.04 4.19
N CYS A 94 2.45 0.48 4.09
CA CYS A 94 1.43 0.88 3.12
C CYS A 94 1.99 0.91 1.69
N ASP A 95 2.78 -0.10 1.33
CA ASP A 95 3.33 -0.22 -0.02
C ASP A 95 2.22 -0.63 -1.02
N HIS A 96 2.59 -0.72 -2.30
CA HIS A 96 1.62 -1.06 -3.33
C HIS A 96 0.95 -2.42 -3.10
N GLY A 97 1.72 -3.44 -2.70
CA GLY A 97 1.17 -4.76 -2.44
C GLY A 97 0.19 -4.77 -1.27
N ASP A 98 0.53 -4.01 -0.20
CA ASP A 98 -0.35 -3.81 0.94
C ASP A 98 -1.64 -3.10 0.52
N PHE A 99 -1.50 -2.01 -0.23
CA PHE A 99 -2.63 -1.19 -0.67
C PHE A 99 -3.61 -1.97 -1.55
N GLU A 100 -3.14 -2.68 -2.56
CA GLU A 100 -4.01 -3.48 -3.45
C GLU A 100 -4.68 -4.63 -2.68
N THR A 101 -3.96 -5.26 -1.73
CA THR A 101 -4.55 -6.31 -0.89
C THR A 101 -5.67 -5.77 -0.01
N VAL A 102 -5.47 -4.60 0.62
CA VAL A 102 -6.50 -3.97 1.45
C VAL A 102 -7.66 -3.47 0.60
N ALA A 103 -7.41 -2.93 -0.60
CA ALA A 103 -8.48 -2.51 -1.52
C ALA A 103 -9.36 -3.70 -1.95
N GLN A 104 -8.76 -4.84 -2.26
CA GLN A 104 -9.47 -6.08 -2.57
C GLN A 104 -10.29 -6.58 -1.38
N LEU A 105 -9.73 -6.52 -0.16
CA LEU A 105 -10.43 -6.90 1.06
C LEU A 105 -11.62 -5.96 1.34
N VAL A 106 -11.45 -4.65 1.23
CA VAL A 106 -12.52 -3.66 1.39
C VAL A 106 -13.64 -3.91 0.38
N ALA A 107 -13.30 -4.15 -0.89
CA ALA A 107 -14.26 -4.49 -1.93
C ALA A 107 -15.05 -5.77 -1.59
N ALA A 108 -14.36 -6.83 -1.20
CA ALA A 108 -14.98 -8.11 -0.85
C ALA A 108 -15.87 -8.02 0.42
N ILE A 109 -15.49 -7.22 1.42
CA ILE A 109 -16.34 -6.93 2.59
C ILE A 109 -17.63 -6.20 2.14
N ARG A 110 -17.50 -5.21 1.25
CA ARG A 110 -18.64 -4.46 0.73
C ARG A 110 -19.54 -5.30 -0.17
N ASP A 111 -19.02 -6.27 -0.89
CA ASP A 111 -19.82 -7.22 -1.68
C ASP A 111 -20.74 -8.05 -0.78
N GLU A 112 -20.33 -8.34 0.45
CA GLU A 112 -21.13 -9.07 1.43
C GLU A 112 -22.10 -8.18 2.21
N TRP A 113 -21.66 -6.97 2.62
CA TRP A 113 -22.34 -6.12 3.58
C TRP A 113 -22.94 -4.84 2.97
N GLY A 114 -22.76 -4.59 1.69
CA GLY A 114 -23.16 -3.35 1.03
C GLY A 114 -22.14 -2.22 1.16
N ASP A 115 -22.53 -1.02 0.80
CA ASP A 115 -21.66 0.17 0.74
C ASP A 115 -21.30 0.70 2.13
N LEU A 116 -20.33 0.04 2.79
CA LEU A 116 -19.84 0.44 4.09
C LEU A 116 -18.90 1.66 3.97
N SER A 117 -19.07 2.65 4.87
CA SER A 117 -18.15 3.79 4.95
C SER A 117 -16.73 3.34 5.32
N LEU A 118 -15.71 4.01 4.78
CA LEU A 118 -14.31 3.77 5.10
C LEU A 118 -13.76 4.90 5.97
N SER A 119 -13.08 4.57 7.06
CA SER A 119 -12.49 5.54 7.99
C SER A 119 -11.19 5.01 8.58
N GLY A 120 -10.37 5.90 9.13
CA GLY A 120 -9.20 5.53 9.90
C GLY A 120 -9.48 5.53 11.41
N HIS A 121 -8.70 4.78 12.17
CA HIS A 121 -8.87 4.73 13.63
C HIS A 121 -8.86 6.12 14.28
N ARG A 122 -8.03 7.04 13.80
CA ARG A 122 -7.96 8.42 14.33
C ARG A 122 -9.23 9.25 14.12
N ASP A 123 -10.10 8.85 13.22
CA ASP A 123 -11.38 9.53 13.01
C ASP A 123 -12.37 9.23 14.13
N HIS A 124 -12.10 8.20 14.95
CA HIS A 124 -12.91 7.74 16.07
C HIS A 124 -12.24 7.92 17.43
N PHE A 125 -10.92 7.97 17.48
CA PHE A 125 -10.14 8.01 18.71
C PHE A 125 -8.86 8.85 18.54
N ALA A 126 -8.40 9.50 19.60
CA ALA A 126 -7.15 10.27 19.59
C ALA A 126 -5.93 9.33 19.56
N THR A 127 -5.47 8.98 18.37
CA THR A 127 -4.37 8.06 18.11
C THR A 127 -3.58 8.42 16.86
N ALA A 128 -2.33 7.94 16.75
CA ALA A 128 -1.53 8.03 15.52
C ALA A 128 -1.97 7.01 14.46
N CYS A 129 -2.65 5.92 14.85
CA CYS A 129 -3.21 4.93 13.94
C CYS A 129 -4.30 5.57 13.05
N PRO A 130 -4.37 5.29 11.75
CA PRO A 130 -3.64 4.27 10.99
C PRO A 130 -2.35 4.77 10.29
N GLY A 131 -1.68 5.79 10.78
CA GLY A 131 -0.41 6.25 10.24
C GLY A 131 -0.51 6.70 8.76
N ARG A 132 0.31 6.14 7.88
CA ARG A 132 0.34 6.45 6.44
C ARG A 132 -0.98 6.17 5.71
N TRP A 133 -1.76 5.21 6.18
CA TRP A 133 -3.06 4.87 5.59
C TRP A 133 -4.08 6.00 5.67
N GLN A 134 -3.99 6.88 6.69
CA GLN A 134 -4.93 7.98 6.83
C GLN A 134 -4.97 8.91 5.62
N ALA A 135 -3.83 9.26 5.07
CA ALA A 135 -3.73 10.13 3.90
C ALA A 135 -4.24 9.45 2.61
N ARG A 136 -4.36 8.13 2.61
CA ARG A 136 -4.73 7.33 1.45
C ARG A 136 -6.14 6.74 1.50
N LEU A 137 -6.94 7.06 2.54
CA LEU A 137 -8.30 6.50 2.68
C LEU A 137 -9.19 6.80 1.48
N ALA A 138 -9.16 8.02 0.95
CA ALA A 138 -9.96 8.38 -0.22
C ALA A 138 -9.53 7.62 -1.49
N GLU A 139 -8.24 7.41 -1.66
CA GLU A 139 -7.68 6.60 -2.76
C GLU A 139 -8.05 5.12 -2.60
N LEU A 140 -7.95 4.60 -1.37
CA LEU A 140 -8.33 3.22 -1.05
C LEU A 140 -9.82 2.98 -1.30
N ASP A 141 -10.67 3.95 -0.92
CA ASP A 141 -12.11 3.90 -1.16
C ASP A 141 -12.43 3.86 -2.65
N ALA A 142 -11.84 4.76 -3.43
CA ALA A 142 -12.02 4.80 -4.88
C ALA A 142 -11.55 3.50 -5.53
N ARG A 143 -10.41 2.95 -5.10
CA ARG A 143 -9.87 1.70 -5.63
C ARG A 143 -10.77 0.50 -5.31
N ALA A 144 -11.29 0.41 -4.10
CA ALA A 144 -12.25 -0.62 -3.73
C ALA A 144 -13.54 -0.55 -4.56
N GLN A 145 -14.05 0.67 -4.82
CA GLN A 145 -15.22 0.89 -5.70
C GLN A 145 -14.94 0.47 -7.15
N GLU A 146 -13.75 0.75 -7.68
CA GLU A 146 -13.33 0.26 -9.01
C GLU A 146 -13.37 -1.27 -9.09
N ILE A 147 -12.86 -1.95 -8.05
CA ILE A 147 -12.87 -3.41 -7.97
C ILE A 147 -14.31 -3.93 -7.96
N GLN A 148 -15.20 -3.35 -7.15
CA GLN A 148 -16.63 -3.72 -7.07
C GLN A 148 -17.40 -3.43 -8.38
N GLY A 149 -17.10 -2.32 -9.05
CA GLY A 149 -17.75 -1.93 -10.31
C GLY A 149 -17.44 -2.84 -11.49
N GLY A 150 -16.65 -3.90 -11.29
CA GLY A 150 -16.25 -4.81 -12.36
C GLY A 150 -15.36 -4.15 -13.41
N ALA A 151 -14.81 -2.96 -13.13
CA ALA A 151 -13.62 -2.52 -13.82
C ALA A 151 -12.56 -3.58 -13.50
N ALA A 152 -12.26 -4.41 -14.50
CA ALA A 152 -11.29 -5.49 -14.35
C ALA A 152 -10.10 -4.92 -13.60
N THR A 153 -9.77 -5.51 -12.44
CA THR A 153 -8.41 -5.38 -11.93
C THR A 153 -7.53 -5.51 -13.15
N PRO A 154 -6.69 -4.52 -13.49
CA PRO A 154 -5.75 -4.75 -14.56
C PRO A 154 -5.07 -6.05 -14.16
N THR A 155 -5.34 -7.11 -14.93
CA THR A 155 -4.68 -8.41 -14.72
C THR A 155 -3.22 -8.06 -14.59
N PRO A 156 -2.54 -8.40 -13.49
CA PRO A 156 -1.12 -8.04 -13.37
C PRO A 156 -0.50 -8.45 -14.69
N PRO A 157 0.15 -7.53 -15.39
CA PRO A 157 0.69 -7.84 -16.70
C PRO A 157 1.55 -9.09 -16.53
N PRO A 158 1.60 -9.97 -17.53
CA PRO A 158 2.47 -11.14 -17.49
C PRO A 158 3.85 -10.70 -16.99
N PRO A 159 4.57 -11.50 -16.22
CA PRO A 159 5.90 -11.13 -15.74
C PRO A 159 6.74 -10.56 -16.89
N GLY A 160 7.24 -9.32 -16.73
CA GLY A 160 8.02 -8.63 -17.76
C GLY A 160 7.23 -7.63 -18.64
N VAL A 161 5.93 -7.44 -18.43
CA VAL A 161 5.15 -6.39 -19.09
C VAL A 161 4.90 -5.25 -18.11
N LEU A 162 5.35 -4.03 -18.46
CA LEU A 162 5.15 -2.84 -17.65
C LEU A 162 3.69 -2.39 -17.71
N ALA A 163 3.04 -2.29 -16.54
CA ALA A 163 1.72 -1.67 -16.38
C ALA A 163 1.85 -0.15 -16.17
N ILE A 164 0.78 0.59 -16.46
CA ILE A 164 0.63 2.00 -16.06
C ILE A 164 -0.26 2.00 -14.80
N ASP A 165 0.34 1.66 -13.66
CA ASP A 165 -0.36 1.53 -12.37
C ASP A 165 -0.02 2.67 -11.39
N GLY A 166 0.91 3.56 -11.80
CA GLY A 166 1.38 4.67 -10.97
C GLY A 166 2.34 4.28 -9.85
N TRP A 167 2.77 3.00 -9.78
CA TRP A 167 3.69 2.52 -8.76
C TRP A 167 5.09 2.28 -9.31
N TRP A 168 6.09 2.82 -8.64
CA TRP A 168 7.48 2.62 -9.01
C TRP A 168 8.02 1.34 -8.33
N GLY A 169 7.55 0.21 -8.83
CA GLY A 169 7.98 -1.11 -8.38
C GLY A 169 9.09 -1.70 -9.28
N ARG A 170 9.38 -2.98 -9.07
CA ARG A 170 10.45 -3.70 -9.78
C ARG A 170 10.30 -3.66 -11.30
N GLU A 171 9.09 -3.77 -11.84
CA GLU A 171 8.89 -3.77 -13.29
C GLU A 171 9.12 -2.38 -13.88
N THR A 172 8.68 -1.31 -13.22
CA THR A 172 9.02 0.06 -13.61
C THR A 172 10.53 0.29 -13.57
N THR A 173 11.19 -0.21 -12.52
CA THR A 173 12.65 -0.13 -12.38
C THR A 173 13.36 -0.91 -13.51
N ARG A 174 12.95 -2.15 -13.81
CA ARG A 174 13.54 -2.92 -14.94
C ARG A 174 13.40 -2.21 -16.27
N ALA A 175 12.22 -1.68 -16.55
CA ALA A 175 11.98 -0.91 -17.77
C ALA A 175 12.85 0.35 -17.84
N LEU A 176 13.00 1.07 -16.72
CA LEU A 176 13.87 2.23 -16.62
C LEU A 176 15.35 1.83 -16.83
N GLN A 177 15.84 0.82 -16.13
CA GLN A 177 17.21 0.31 -16.24
C GLN A 177 17.54 -0.10 -17.68
N ALA A 178 16.63 -0.84 -18.33
CA ALA A 178 16.78 -1.21 -19.75
C ALA A 178 16.90 0.04 -20.67
N ARG A 179 16.13 1.08 -20.39
CA ARG A 179 16.18 2.35 -21.11
C ARG A 179 17.46 3.13 -20.87
N LEU A 180 17.97 3.07 -19.65
CA LEU A 180 19.19 3.76 -19.24
C LEU A 180 20.45 3.00 -19.68
N GLY A 181 20.35 1.71 -20.01
CA GLY A 181 21.47 0.84 -20.34
C GLY A 181 22.27 0.42 -19.09
N THR A 182 21.60 0.32 -17.95
CA THR A 182 22.17 -0.16 -16.68
C THR A 182 21.80 -1.62 -16.44
N PRO A 183 22.42 -2.33 -15.48
CA PRO A 183 21.99 -3.69 -15.11
C PRO A 183 20.50 -3.75 -14.80
N VAL A 184 19.78 -4.76 -15.35
CA VAL A 184 18.32 -4.88 -15.26
C VAL A 184 17.97 -5.90 -14.17
N ASP A 185 18.05 -5.49 -12.92
CA ASP A 185 17.74 -6.33 -11.76
C ASP A 185 16.40 -5.95 -11.08
N GLY A 186 15.84 -4.78 -11.43
CA GLY A 186 14.62 -4.27 -10.83
C GLY A 186 14.83 -3.64 -9.44
N ILE A 187 16.07 -3.24 -9.11
CA ILE A 187 16.41 -2.67 -7.81
C ILE A 187 16.95 -1.25 -8.00
N ILE A 188 16.40 -0.31 -7.27
CA ILE A 188 17.00 0.99 -7.00
C ILE A 188 17.71 0.85 -5.66
N SER A 189 19.02 0.58 -5.72
CA SER A 189 19.82 0.28 -4.55
C SER A 189 20.27 1.53 -3.81
N SER A 190 20.54 1.39 -2.51
CA SER A 190 21.33 2.34 -1.71
C SER A 190 20.82 3.78 -1.80
N GLN A 191 19.60 4.02 -1.35
CA GLN A 191 18.95 5.32 -1.38
C GLN A 191 18.82 5.91 0.03
N GLU A 192 18.95 7.24 0.13
CA GLU A 192 18.83 7.98 1.38
C GLU A 192 17.45 7.78 2.02
N GLN A 193 17.41 7.21 3.23
CA GLN A 193 16.16 6.94 3.98
C GLN A 193 15.33 8.21 4.16
N ALA A 194 15.96 9.37 4.40
CA ALA A 194 15.28 10.65 4.56
C ALA A 194 14.56 11.13 3.28
N ASN A 195 14.94 10.60 2.11
CA ASN A 195 14.32 10.96 0.85
C ASN A 195 13.13 10.07 0.48
N ARG A 196 12.81 9.05 1.26
CA ARG A 196 11.71 8.13 1.00
C ARG A 196 10.37 8.85 0.86
N ASP A 197 10.12 9.89 1.66
CA ASP A 197 8.88 10.64 1.65
C ASP A 197 8.67 11.45 0.35
N TYR A 198 9.73 11.70 -0.42
CA TYR A 198 9.64 12.32 -1.74
C TYR A 198 9.28 11.32 -2.85
N VAL A 199 9.26 10.03 -2.55
CA VAL A 199 8.86 8.97 -3.49
C VAL A 199 7.67 8.19 -2.92
N PRO A 200 6.52 8.84 -2.66
CA PRO A 200 5.38 8.18 -2.03
C PRO A 200 4.79 7.03 -2.86
N ALA A 201 5.09 6.98 -4.15
CA ALA A 201 4.73 5.86 -5.02
C ALA A 201 5.84 4.79 -5.15
N ALA A 202 6.84 4.78 -4.26
CA ALA A 202 7.83 3.71 -4.22
C ALA A 202 7.16 2.38 -3.83
N GLY A 203 7.29 1.39 -4.70
CA GLY A 203 6.85 0.01 -4.47
C GLY A 203 8.01 -0.90 -4.04
N SER A 204 7.93 -2.17 -4.41
CA SER A 204 9.02 -3.13 -4.16
C SER A 204 10.26 -2.84 -5.01
N GLY A 205 11.45 -3.16 -4.50
CA GLY A 205 12.72 -3.01 -5.23
C GLY A 205 13.46 -1.70 -4.95
N TRP A 206 13.18 -1.05 -3.83
CA TRP A 206 13.92 0.08 -3.31
C TRP A 206 14.67 -0.33 -2.05
N ASP A 207 15.98 -0.02 -2.00
CA ASP A 207 16.81 -0.20 -0.80
C ASP A 207 17.06 1.18 -0.19
N TRP A 208 16.50 1.40 1.00
CA TRP A 208 16.60 2.65 1.76
C TRP A 208 17.54 2.47 2.95
N GLU A 209 18.50 3.37 3.11
CA GLU A 209 19.51 3.31 4.17
C GLU A 209 19.98 4.71 4.59
N ASP A 210 20.63 4.80 5.76
CA ASP A 210 21.04 6.09 6.36
C ASP A 210 22.40 6.60 5.82
N ASP A 211 23.20 5.76 5.17
CA ASP A 211 24.51 6.13 4.57
C ASP A 211 24.63 5.56 3.16
N PRO A 212 23.86 6.10 2.20
CA PRO A 212 23.74 5.53 0.88
C PRO A 212 24.95 5.78 -0.02
N ALA A 213 25.30 4.77 -0.80
CA ALA A 213 26.30 4.87 -1.86
C ALA A 213 25.70 5.34 -3.21
N GLY A 214 24.39 5.30 -3.35
CA GLY A 214 23.67 5.65 -4.56
C GLY A 214 23.48 4.50 -5.55
N SER A 215 22.48 4.68 -6.42
CA SER A 215 22.12 3.73 -7.49
C SER A 215 22.73 4.14 -8.82
N GLN A 216 23.31 3.18 -9.53
CA GLN A 216 23.80 3.42 -10.90
C GLN A 216 22.64 3.86 -11.82
N ALA A 217 21.46 3.29 -11.69
CA ALA A 217 20.30 3.65 -12.49
C ALA A 217 19.90 5.12 -12.24
N ILE A 218 19.88 5.55 -10.97
CA ILE A 218 19.57 6.94 -10.63
C ILE A 218 20.67 7.89 -11.11
N ALA A 219 21.94 7.55 -10.96
CA ALA A 219 23.04 8.38 -11.45
C ALA A 219 22.97 8.61 -12.97
N VAL A 220 22.66 7.57 -13.75
CA VAL A 220 22.47 7.70 -15.22
C VAL A 220 21.22 8.50 -15.56
N LEU A 221 20.13 8.32 -14.81
CA LEU A 221 18.92 9.13 -14.96
C LEU A 221 19.22 10.62 -14.72
N GLN A 222 19.89 10.94 -13.62
CA GLN A 222 20.29 12.29 -13.26
C GLN A 222 21.16 12.94 -14.35
N ALA A 223 22.16 12.20 -14.87
CA ALA A 223 22.99 12.68 -15.98
C ALA A 223 22.15 13.04 -17.21
N ARG A 224 21.13 12.24 -17.57
CA ARG A 224 20.22 12.54 -18.68
C ARG A 224 19.29 13.71 -18.39
N LEU A 225 18.91 13.91 -17.14
CA LEU A 225 18.12 15.04 -16.68
C LEU A 225 18.95 16.33 -16.49
N THR A 226 20.27 16.26 -16.66
CA THR A 226 21.21 17.36 -16.50
C THR A 226 21.19 17.94 -15.07
N VAL A 227 21.07 17.09 -14.07
CA VAL A 227 21.21 17.40 -12.64
C VAL A 227 22.44 16.68 -12.06
N PRO A 228 22.93 17.04 -10.87
CA PRO A 228 24.06 16.34 -10.24
C PRO A 228 23.79 14.84 -10.16
N ALA A 229 24.76 14.03 -10.65
CA ALA A 229 24.61 12.58 -10.78
C ALA A 229 25.26 11.87 -9.58
N ASP A 230 24.68 12.05 -8.39
CA ASP A 230 25.13 11.43 -7.14
C ASP A 230 24.55 10.03 -6.92
N GLY A 231 23.58 9.63 -7.73
CA GLY A 231 22.91 8.34 -7.63
C GLY A 231 21.83 8.29 -6.54
N ILE A 232 21.56 9.40 -5.85
CA ILE A 232 20.57 9.49 -4.79
C ILE A 232 19.32 10.20 -5.30
N ILE A 233 18.16 9.52 -5.23
CA ILE A 233 16.89 10.16 -5.58
C ILE A 233 16.54 11.22 -4.54
N GLY A 234 16.06 12.37 -4.99
CA GLY A 234 15.62 13.44 -4.10
C GLY A 234 14.79 14.47 -4.86
N PRO A 235 14.28 15.52 -4.19
CA PRO A 235 13.37 16.50 -4.79
C PRO A 235 13.91 17.13 -6.08
N GLN A 236 15.20 17.42 -6.14
CA GLN A 236 15.82 17.99 -7.34
C GLN A 236 15.74 17.06 -8.54
N THR A 237 16.08 15.78 -8.36
CA THR A 237 15.99 14.74 -9.40
C THR A 237 14.55 14.54 -9.84
N ILE A 238 13.63 14.47 -8.86
CA ILE A 238 12.20 14.27 -9.13
C ILE A 238 11.61 15.46 -9.90
N THR A 239 11.91 16.70 -9.49
CA THR A 239 11.46 17.90 -10.20
C THR A 239 11.96 17.93 -11.65
N ALA A 240 13.21 17.57 -11.89
CA ALA A 240 13.77 17.48 -13.24
C ALA A 240 13.08 16.38 -14.07
N LEU A 241 12.82 15.22 -13.46
CA LEU A 241 12.06 14.13 -14.07
C LEU A 241 10.63 14.57 -14.43
N GLN A 242 9.94 15.23 -13.51
CA GLN A 242 8.60 15.76 -13.73
C GLN A 242 8.55 16.76 -14.91
N GLY A 243 9.53 17.66 -14.99
CA GLY A 243 9.68 18.56 -16.13
C GLY A 243 9.85 17.80 -17.45
N ARG A 244 10.63 16.70 -17.45
CA ARG A 244 10.81 15.86 -18.62
C ARG A 244 9.53 15.11 -19.03
N LEU A 245 8.72 14.72 -18.05
CA LEU A 245 7.46 14.01 -18.23
C LEU A 245 6.27 14.94 -18.52
N ALA A 246 6.47 16.26 -18.45
CA ALA A 246 5.43 17.28 -18.60
C ALA A 246 4.27 17.16 -17.59
N VAL A 247 4.61 16.82 -16.34
CA VAL A 247 3.67 16.78 -15.20
C VAL A 247 3.99 17.90 -14.19
N PRO A 248 3.11 18.20 -13.22
CA PRO A 248 3.40 19.21 -12.17
C PRO A 248 4.72 18.93 -11.45
N MET A 249 5.54 19.98 -11.29
CA MET A 249 6.90 19.91 -10.75
C MET A 249 6.90 20.23 -9.25
N ASP A 250 6.34 19.35 -8.44
CA ASP A 250 6.21 19.49 -6.99
C ASP A 250 7.33 18.83 -6.18
N GLY A 251 8.23 18.08 -6.87
CA GLY A 251 9.34 17.38 -6.24
C GLY A 251 8.95 16.07 -5.55
N TYR A 252 7.71 15.58 -5.75
CA TYR A 252 7.24 14.31 -5.20
C TYR A 252 6.92 13.32 -6.33
N ALA A 253 7.56 12.17 -6.31
CA ALA A 253 7.26 11.09 -7.25
C ALA A 253 6.03 10.31 -6.78
N GLY A 254 4.87 10.95 -6.82
CA GLY A 254 3.57 10.34 -6.57
C GLY A 254 3.05 9.56 -7.78
N MET A 255 1.86 8.93 -7.63
CA MET A 255 1.29 8.04 -8.65
C MET A 255 1.17 8.70 -10.04
N ALA A 256 0.78 9.98 -10.12
CA ALA A 256 0.67 10.71 -11.40
C ALA A 256 2.04 10.84 -12.10
N THR A 257 3.09 11.14 -11.35
CA THR A 257 4.46 11.22 -11.87
C THR A 257 4.93 9.84 -12.37
N VAL A 258 4.66 8.79 -11.58
CA VAL A 258 5.09 7.43 -11.94
C VAL A 258 4.28 6.88 -13.11
N ALA A 259 2.97 7.12 -13.20
CA ALA A 259 2.16 6.75 -14.36
C ALA A 259 2.66 7.41 -15.65
N ALA A 260 3.06 8.70 -15.57
CA ALA A 260 3.68 9.39 -16.69
C ALA A 260 5.04 8.79 -17.07
N LEU A 261 5.87 8.39 -16.10
CA LEU A 261 7.11 7.67 -16.31
C LEU A 261 6.87 6.33 -17.01
N GLN A 262 5.94 5.53 -16.52
CA GLN A 262 5.57 4.25 -17.10
C GLN A 262 5.09 4.41 -18.55
N THR A 263 4.24 5.40 -18.82
CA THR A 263 3.80 5.75 -20.17
C THR A 263 4.99 6.07 -21.08
N HIS A 264 5.94 6.91 -20.63
CA HIS A 264 7.16 7.25 -21.37
C HIS A 264 8.01 6.02 -21.67
N LEU A 265 8.16 5.12 -20.71
CA LEU A 265 8.93 3.88 -20.84
C LEU A 265 8.29 2.94 -21.86
N ILE A 266 6.97 2.77 -21.85
CA ILE A 266 6.20 1.93 -22.79
C ILE A 266 6.28 2.50 -24.22
N GLU A 267 6.13 3.82 -24.37
CA GLU A 267 6.18 4.50 -25.66
C GLU A 267 7.61 4.57 -26.24
N GLY A 268 8.58 4.14 -25.50
CA GLY A 268 9.96 4.16 -25.94
C GLY A 268 10.60 5.55 -26.00
N LYS A 269 10.03 6.54 -25.35
CA LYS A 269 10.58 7.89 -25.30
C LYS A 269 11.86 7.95 -24.49
N ILE A 270 12.77 8.82 -24.88
CA ILE A 270 14.05 9.04 -24.18
C ILE A 270 13.80 9.99 -23.01
N LEU A 271 14.21 9.59 -21.80
CA LEU A 271 14.23 10.44 -20.61
C LEU A 271 15.37 11.44 -20.68
#